data_934484b60c7d5708016b78f504e53d51
#
_entry.id   934484b60c7d5708016b78f504e53d51
#
_cell.length_a   1.000
_cell.length_b   1.000
_cell.length_c   1.000
_cell.angle_alpha   90.00
_cell.angle_beta   90.00
_cell.angle_gamma   90.00
#
_symmetry.space_group_name_H-M   'P 1'
#
loop_
_entity.id
_entity.type
_entity.pdbx_description
1 polymer ?
#
loop_
_entity_poly.entity_id
_entity_poly.type
_entity_poly.pdbx_seq_one_letter_code
_entity_poly.pdbx_strand_id
1 'polypeptide(L)'
;TLRGPRGGIILMGKDFENPWGKTTPKGEIKMMSALLNSAVFPGIQGGPLEHVIAAKAVAFGEALKPEFREWALQVQKNAQVLANELIKRGFNIVSGGTDNHSMLVDLRSKYPDLTGKVAEKALVLADITVNKNMVPFDSRSAFQTSGIRLGTPAITTRGAKEDLMIKI
;
A
#
# COMPACT_ATOMS: atom_id res chain seq x y z
N THR A 1 -1.50 -4.24 4.25
CA THR A 1 -2.96 -3.99 4.24
C THR A 1 -3.64 -4.58 5.46
N LEU A 2 -3.64 -3.85 6.58
CA LEU A 2 -4.19 -4.33 7.86
C LEU A 2 -5.69 -4.06 8.04
N ARG A 3 -6.36 -3.47 7.04
CA ARG A 3 -7.80 -3.09 7.09
C ARG A 3 -8.14 -2.21 8.30
N GLY A 4 -7.25 -1.28 8.63
CA GLY A 4 -7.39 -0.33 9.72
C GLY A 4 -7.34 1.11 9.26
N PRO A 5 -7.37 2.07 10.19
CA PRO A 5 -7.29 3.49 9.87
C PRO A 5 -5.92 3.86 9.30
N ARG A 6 -5.87 4.97 8.57
CA ARG A 6 -4.59 5.54 8.15
C ARG A 6 -3.80 6.04 9.36
N GLY A 7 -2.49 5.79 9.34
CA GLY A 7 -1.59 6.26 10.37
C GLY A 7 -0.23 5.59 10.26
N GLY A 8 0.70 6.05 11.06
CA GLY A 8 2.02 5.45 11.22
C GLY A 8 2.18 4.80 12.58
N ILE A 9 3.22 4.00 12.71
CA ILE A 9 3.73 3.50 13.98
C ILE A 9 5.26 3.51 13.90
N ILE A 10 5.90 3.92 14.97
CA ILE A 10 7.35 3.86 15.12
C ILE A 10 7.63 2.87 16.23
N LEU A 11 8.37 1.82 15.92
CA LEU A 11 8.77 0.79 16.87
C LEU A 11 10.28 0.83 17.06
N MET A 12 10.72 0.75 18.31
CA MET A 12 12.13 0.70 18.67
C MET A 12 12.34 -0.40 19.71
N GLY A 13 13.33 -1.27 19.49
CA GLY A 13 13.64 -2.38 20.39
C GLY A 13 14.32 -1.89 21.66
N LYS A 14 15.61 -1.60 21.59
CA LYS A 14 16.37 -1.02 22.71
C LYS A 14 16.62 0.46 22.44
N ASP A 15 16.58 1.27 23.50
CA ASP A 15 16.99 2.66 23.40
C ASP A 15 18.52 2.78 23.35
N PHE A 16 19.02 3.79 22.66
CA PHE A 16 20.46 4.03 22.49
C PHE A 16 20.74 5.51 22.33
N GLU A 17 21.98 5.91 22.55
CA GLU A 17 22.44 7.27 22.33
C GLU A 17 22.31 7.64 20.83
N ASN A 18 21.81 8.84 20.55
CA ASN A 18 21.63 9.24 19.16
C ASN A 18 22.98 9.35 18.43
N PRO A 19 23.10 8.85 17.18
CA PRO A 19 24.35 8.84 16.45
C PRO A 19 24.77 10.23 15.91
N TRP A 20 23.89 11.22 16.04
CA TRP A 20 24.15 12.59 15.55
C TRP A 20 24.76 13.51 16.62
N GLY A 21 25.10 12.99 17.79
CA GLY A 21 25.72 13.76 18.89
C GLY A 21 24.83 14.89 19.44
N LYS A 22 23.51 14.83 19.25
CA LYS A 22 22.59 15.83 19.81
C LYS A 22 22.53 15.71 21.32
N THR A 23 22.72 16.86 22.00
CA THR A 23 22.78 16.92 23.46
C THR A 23 21.58 17.63 24.09
N THR A 24 21.37 17.40 25.38
CA THR A 24 20.50 18.19 26.24
C THR A 24 21.16 19.56 26.52
N PRO A 25 20.43 20.54 27.08
CA PRO A 25 21.02 21.78 27.55
C PRO A 25 22.14 21.62 28.60
N LYS A 26 22.17 20.45 29.27
CA LYS A 26 23.22 20.10 30.26
C LYS A 26 24.46 19.44 29.62
N GLY A 27 24.47 19.24 28.29
CA GLY A 27 25.56 18.60 27.56
C GLY A 27 25.52 17.08 27.50
N GLU A 28 24.51 16.44 28.04
CA GLU A 28 24.34 14.98 27.98
C GLU A 28 23.80 14.54 26.62
N ILE A 29 24.31 13.43 26.05
CA ILE A 29 23.81 12.90 24.78
C ILE A 29 22.36 12.45 24.94
N LYS A 30 21.48 12.92 24.05
CA LYS A 30 20.09 12.53 24.06
C LYS A 30 19.93 11.09 23.57
N MET A 31 19.06 10.34 24.24
CA MET A 31 18.65 9.02 23.79
C MET A 31 17.81 9.13 22.49
N MET A 32 17.84 8.09 21.67
CA MET A 32 17.11 8.07 20.40
C MET A 32 15.60 8.18 20.61
N SER A 33 15.05 7.55 21.65
CA SER A 33 13.65 7.68 22.04
C SER A 33 13.21 9.13 22.26
N ALA A 34 14.06 9.92 22.91
CA ALA A 34 13.77 11.32 23.16
C ALA A 34 13.71 12.14 21.86
N LEU A 35 14.57 11.83 20.91
CA LEU A 35 14.55 12.47 19.58
C LEU A 35 13.31 12.07 18.77
N LEU A 36 12.95 10.79 18.77
CA LEU A 36 11.76 10.28 18.08
C LEU A 36 10.49 10.89 18.68
N ASN A 37 10.35 10.89 20.00
CA ASN A 37 9.22 11.50 20.68
C ASN A 37 9.09 13.00 20.36
N SER A 38 10.20 13.73 20.40
CA SER A 38 10.21 15.15 20.06
C SER A 38 9.91 15.42 18.58
N ALA A 39 10.30 14.53 17.67
CA ALA A 39 9.97 14.64 16.25
C ALA A 39 8.49 14.39 16.00
N VAL A 40 7.86 13.46 16.74
CA VAL A 40 6.43 13.23 16.67
C VAL A 40 5.68 14.39 17.33
N PHE A 41 5.96 14.69 18.58
CA PHE A 41 5.31 15.77 19.32
C PHE A 41 6.36 16.58 20.11
N PRO A 42 6.43 17.89 19.94
CA PRO A 42 5.55 18.75 19.12
C PRO A 42 6.02 18.92 17.65
N GLY A 43 6.96 18.10 17.17
CA GLY A 43 7.62 18.33 15.88
C GLY A 43 6.65 18.35 14.69
N ILE A 44 5.87 17.28 14.49
CA ILE A 44 4.97 17.12 13.34
C ILE A 44 3.50 17.01 13.78
N GLN A 45 3.24 16.39 14.93
CA GLN A 45 1.88 16.12 15.43
C GLN A 45 1.50 17.10 16.53
N GLY A 46 0.19 17.24 16.76
CA GLY A 46 -0.42 17.91 17.92
C GLY A 46 -1.06 16.89 18.85
N GLY A 47 -2.24 17.22 19.38
CA GLY A 47 -3.01 16.30 20.22
C GLY A 47 -3.30 14.98 19.52
N PRO A 48 -3.20 13.84 20.22
CA PRO A 48 -3.38 12.52 19.62
C PRO A 48 -4.83 12.31 19.16
N LEU A 49 -4.99 11.69 18.01
CA LEU A 49 -6.29 11.27 17.48
C LEU A 49 -6.66 9.92 18.13
N GLU A 50 -7.23 9.95 19.33
CA GLU A 50 -7.48 8.75 20.14
C GLU A 50 -8.41 7.75 19.46
N HIS A 51 -9.41 8.22 18.68
CA HIS A 51 -10.27 7.36 17.87
C HIS A 51 -9.47 6.58 16.80
N VAL A 52 -8.43 7.17 16.21
CA VAL A 52 -7.52 6.48 15.28
C VAL A 52 -6.66 5.46 16.03
N ILE A 53 -6.18 5.81 17.24
CA ILE A 53 -5.38 4.89 18.07
C ILE A 53 -6.22 3.68 18.48
N ALA A 54 -7.44 3.90 18.95
CA ALA A 54 -8.37 2.83 19.28
C ALA A 54 -8.70 1.93 18.07
N ALA A 55 -8.94 2.54 16.90
CA ALA A 55 -9.18 1.79 15.67
C ALA A 55 -7.96 0.97 15.22
N LYS A 56 -6.73 1.45 15.45
CA LYS A 56 -5.51 0.65 15.22
C LYS A 56 -5.45 -0.55 16.16
N ALA A 57 -5.81 -0.39 17.43
CA ALA A 57 -5.82 -1.49 18.39
C ALA A 57 -6.79 -2.60 17.95
N VAL A 58 -7.99 -2.23 17.49
CA VAL A 58 -8.97 -3.17 16.92
C VAL A 58 -8.39 -3.88 15.69
N ALA A 59 -7.81 -3.13 14.74
CA ALA A 59 -7.22 -3.70 13.53
C ALA A 59 -6.07 -4.67 13.83
N PHE A 60 -5.23 -4.37 14.82
CA PHE A 60 -4.16 -5.28 15.24
C PHE A 60 -4.72 -6.51 15.96
N GLY A 61 -5.75 -6.36 16.79
CA GLY A 61 -6.45 -7.48 17.41
C GLY A 61 -7.07 -8.43 16.38
N GLU A 62 -7.65 -7.89 15.29
CA GLU A 62 -8.13 -8.70 14.18
C GLU A 62 -6.99 -9.39 13.42
N ALA A 63 -5.88 -8.69 13.20
CA ALA A 63 -4.71 -9.22 12.48
C ALA A 63 -4.01 -10.37 13.22
N LEU A 64 -4.21 -10.50 14.53
CA LEU A 64 -3.69 -11.61 15.33
C LEU A 64 -4.52 -12.90 15.21
N LYS A 65 -5.73 -12.83 14.63
CA LYS A 65 -6.61 -13.99 14.48
C LYS A 65 -6.19 -14.90 13.32
N PRO A 66 -6.38 -16.23 13.42
CA PRO A 66 -6.07 -17.18 12.34
C PRO A 66 -6.75 -16.83 11.01
N GLU A 67 -7.99 -16.36 11.05
CA GLU A 67 -8.79 -16.01 9.87
C GLU A 67 -8.17 -14.85 9.07
N PHE A 68 -7.45 -13.96 9.74
CA PHE A 68 -6.72 -12.91 9.05
C PHE A 68 -5.58 -13.45 8.20
N ARG A 69 -4.88 -14.49 8.68
CA ARG A 69 -3.83 -15.17 7.92
C ARG A 69 -4.41 -15.85 6.67
N GLU A 70 -5.52 -16.54 6.81
CA GLU A 70 -6.22 -17.18 5.68
C GLU A 70 -6.65 -16.15 4.63
N TRP A 71 -7.24 -15.05 5.08
CA TRP A 71 -7.59 -13.93 4.23
C TRP A 71 -6.37 -13.34 3.52
N ALA A 72 -5.27 -13.12 4.21
CA ALA A 72 -4.05 -12.54 3.64
C ALA A 72 -3.44 -13.45 2.56
N LEU A 73 -3.42 -14.75 2.78
CA LEU A 73 -3.00 -15.74 1.78
C LEU A 73 -3.92 -15.74 0.55
N GLN A 74 -5.24 -15.62 0.76
CA GLN A 74 -6.18 -15.51 -0.36
C GLN A 74 -5.99 -14.22 -1.15
N VAL A 75 -5.70 -13.10 -0.50
CA VAL A 75 -5.35 -11.84 -1.16
C VAL A 75 -4.16 -12.02 -2.10
N GLN A 76 -3.11 -12.68 -1.63
CA GLN A 76 -1.90 -12.95 -2.41
C GLN A 76 -2.20 -13.87 -3.61
N LYS A 77 -2.93 -14.96 -3.40
CA LYS A 77 -3.34 -15.88 -4.47
C LYS A 77 -4.16 -15.15 -5.55
N ASN A 78 -5.14 -14.38 -5.15
CA ASN A 78 -5.95 -13.59 -6.06
C ASN A 78 -5.10 -12.61 -6.87
N ALA A 79 -4.14 -11.93 -6.24
CA ALA A 79 -3.25 -11.01 -6.92
C ALA A 79 -2.36 -11.73 -7.95
N GLN A 80 -1.81 -12.89 -7.61
CA GLN A 80 -1.00 -13.69 -8.52
C GLN A 80 -1.79 -14.17 -9.73
N VAL A 81 -3.00 -14.68 -9.51
CA VAL A 81 -3.88 -15.13 -10.61
C VAL A 81 -4.23 -13.97 -11.52
N LEU A 82 -4.65 -12.83 -10.97
CA LEU A 82 -5.00 -11.65 -11.76
C LEU A 82 -3.80 -11.15 -12.57
N ALA A 83 -2.59 -11.09 -11.96
CA ALA A 83 -1.38 -10.69 -12.67
C ALA A 83 -1.06 -11.63 -13.83
N ASN A 84 -1.11 -12.95 -13.60
CA ASN A 84 -0.85 -13.96 -14.61
C ASN A 84 -1.85 -13.89 -15.77
N GLU A 85 -3.13 -13.69 -15.47
CA GLU A 85 -4.16 -13.56 -16.49
C GLU A 85 -4.00 -12.28 -17.33
N LEU A 86 -3.59 -11.17 -16.72
CA LEU A 86 -3.26 -9.96 -17.46
C LEU A 86 -2.03 -10.14 -18.35
N ILE A 87 -0.97 -10.82 -17.88
CA ILE A 87 0.21 -11.16 -18.69
C ILE A 87 -0.18 -12.03 -19.89
N LYS A 88 -0.98 -13.08 -19.68
CA LYS A 88 -1.48 -13.94 -20.77
C LYS A 88 -2.26 -13.14 -21.84
N ARG A 89 -2.92 -12.07 -21.42
CA ARG A 89 -3.65 -11.16 -22.32
C ARG A 89 -2.77 -10.06 -22.93
N GLY A 90 -1.45 -10.12 -22.74
CA GLY A 90 -0.47 -9.23 -23.35
C GLY A 90 -0.25 -7.90 -22.61
N PHE A 91 -0.68 -7.78 -21.37
CA PHE A 91 -0.32 -6.63 -20.54
C PHE A 91 1.04 -6.85 -19.88
N ASN A 92 1.80 -5.78 -19.73
CA ASN A 92 3.05 -5.78 -18.98
C ASN A 92 2.77 -5.46 -17.51
N ILE A 93 3.05 -6.41 -16.64
CA ILE A 93 3.04 -6.18 -15.19
C ILE A 93 4.47 -5.80 -14.78
N VAL A 94 4.63 -4.62 -14.20
CA VAL A 94 5.93 -4.16 -13.70
C VAL A 94 6.48 -5.19 -12.73
N SER A 95 7.76 -5.53 -12.88
CA SER A 95 8.46 -6.64 -12.17
C SER A 95 8.05 -8.05 -12.61
N GLY A 96 7.26 -8.21 -13.69
CA GLY A 96 6.88 -9.52 -14.22
C GLY A 96 5.83 -10.28 -13.41
N GLY A 97 5.20 -9.65 -12.43
CA GLY A 97 4.18 -10.28 -11.58
C GLY A 97 4.00 -9.57 -10.24
N THR A 98 3.49 -10.31 -9.24
CA THR A 98 3.36 -9.81 -7.86
C THR A 98 3.49 -10.94 -6.85
N ASP A 99 4.10 -10.63 -5.72
CA ASP A 99 4.20 -11.48 -4.52
C ASP A 99 3.43 -10.93 -3.32
N ASN A 100 2.69 -9.83 -3.52
CA ASN A 100 1.92 -9.17 -2.49
C ASN A 100 0.45 -8.95 -2.90
N HIS A 101 -0.17 -7.89 -2.46
CA HIS A 101 -1.60 -7.61 -2.64
C HIS A 101 -1.92 -6.73 -3.85
N SER A 102 -0.92 -6.21 -4.55
CA SER A 102 -1.13 -5.22 -5.62
C SER A 102 -0.14 -5.42 -6.77
N MET A 103 -0.48 -4.86 -7.91
CA MET A 103 0.36 -4.86 -9.10
C MET A 103 0.24 -3.54 -9.84
N LEU A 104 1.27 -3.21 -10.58
CA LEU A 104 1.32 -2.06 -11.49
C LEU A 104 1.29 -2.56 -12.93
N VAL A 105 0.26 -2.17 -13.66
CA VAL A 105 0.08 -2.52 -15.08
C VAL A 105 0.60 -1.37 -15.94
N ASP A 106 1.58 -1.65 -16.80
CA ASP A 106 2.04 -0.73 -17.82
C ASP A 106 1.17 -0.90 -19.06
N LEU A 107 0.39 0.11 -19.41
CA LEU A 107 -0.54 0.08 -20.54
C LEU A 107 0.16 0.24 -21.88
N ARG A 108 1.37 0.81 -21.93
CA ARG A 108 2.10 1.13 -23.17
C ARG A 108 2.39 -0.08 -24.03
N SER A 109 2.59 -1.24 -23.39
CA SER A 109 2.91 -2.49 -24.10
C SER A 109 1.79 -2.96 -25.02
N LYS A 110 0.55 -2.68 -24.67
CA LYS A 110 -0.63 -3.15 -25.42
C LYS A 110 -1.40 -2.01 -26.09
N TYR A 111 -1.51 -0.88 -25.42
CA TYR A 111 -2.25 0.29 -25.88
C TYR A 111 -1.38 1.55 -25.72
N PRO A 112 -0.45 1.83 -26.66
CA PRO A 112 0.52 2.93 -26.53
C PRO A 112 -0.11 4.31 -26.29
N ASP A 113 -1.28 4.56 -26.85
CA ASP A 113 -1.98 5.84 -26.75
C ASP A 113 -2.90 5.94 -25.53
N LEU A 114 -3.19 4.81 -24.87
CA LEU A 114 -4.07 4.80 -23.70
C LEU A 114 -3.33 5.37 -22.48
N THR A 115 -3.93 6.38 -21.84
CA THR A 115 -3.41 6.93 -20.61
C THR A 115 -4.01 6.23 -19.38
N GLY A 116 -3.29 6.19 -18.27
CA GLY A 116 -3.81 5.70 -17.01
C GLY A 116 -5.07 6.43 -16.56
N LYS A 117 -5.15 7.74 -16.86
CA LYS A 117 -6.35 8.56 -16.56
C LYS A 117 -7.59 8.09 -17.33
N VAL A 118 -7.46 7.76 -18.59
CA VAL A 118 -8.59 7.27 -19.41
C VAL A 118 -8.97 5.86 -18.97
N ALA A 119 -7.99 4.99 -18.74
CA ALA A 119 -8.23 3.64 -18.23
C ALA A 119 -8.92 3.64 -16.86
N GLU A 120 -8.46 4.46 -15.91
CA GLU A 120 -9.09 4.65 -14.60
C GLU A 120 -10.57 5.03 -14.73
N LYS A 121 -10.87 6.05 -15.56
CA LYS A 121 -12.25 6.50 -15.78
C LYS A 121 -13.14 5.40 -16.37
N ALA A 122 -12.65 4.68 -17.38
CA ALA A 122 -13.41 3.62 -18.02
C ALA A 122 -13.71 2.46 -17.05
N LEU A 123 -12.72 2.06 -16.24
CA LEU A 123 -12.89 0.99 -15.27
C LEU A 123 -13.82 1.39 -14.12
N VAL A 124 -13.75 2.64 -13.65
CA VAL A 124 -14.69 3.15 -12.64
C VAL A 124 -16.13 3.14 -13.14
N LEU A 125 -16.37 3.45 -14.42
CA LEU A 125 -17.71 3.34 -15.02
C LEU A 125 -18.22 1.88 -15.07
N ALA A 126 -17.32 0.91 -15.03
CA ALA A 126 -17.63 -0.51 -14.92
C ALA A 126 -17.60 -1.04 -13.47
N ASP A 127 -17.67 -0.16 -12.47
CA ASP A 127 -17.58 -0.47 -11.03
C ASP A 127 -16.26 -1.14 -10.60
N ILE A 128 -15.20 -0.97 -11.38
CA ILE A 128 -13.85 -1.46 -11.07
C ILE A 128 -12.99 -0.28 -10.61
N THR A 129 -12.86 -0.11 -9.30
CA THR A 129 -12.05 0.97 -8.71
C THR A 129 -10.56 0.66 -8.82
N VAL A 130 -9.84 1.49 -9.55
CA VAL A 130 -8.39 1.43 -9.71
C VAL A 130 -7.79 2.82 -9.52
N ASN A 131 -6.46 2.92 -9.50
CA ASN A 131 -5.77 4.20 -9.50
C ASN A 131 -4.87 4.31 -10.74
N LYS A 132 -4.94 5.44 -11.45
CA LYS A 132 -3.87 5.78 -12.39
C LYS A 132 -2.54 5.89 -11.66
N ASN A 133 -1.49 5.40 -12.25
CA ASN A 133 -0.17 5.36 -11.62
C ASN A 133 0.93 5.55 -12.66
N MET A 134 1.96 6.31 -12.32
CA MET A 134 3.15 6.35 -13.14
C MET A 134 3.84 5.00 -13.14
N VAL A 135 4.43 4.64 -14.27
CA VAL A 135 5.28 3.46 -14.42
C VAL A 135 6.75 3.87 -14.42
N PRO A 136 7.69 2.96 -14.22
CA PRO A 136 9.11 3.27 -14.31
C PRO A 136 9.42 3.94 -15.66
N PHE A 137 10.21 5.03 -15.61
CA PHE A 137 10.58 5.84 -16.77
C PHE A 137 9.37 6.34 -17.58
N ASP A 138 8.29 6.71 -16.89
CA ASP A 138 7.09 7.24 -17.52
C ASP A 138 7.38 8.62 -18.13
N SER A 139 7.13 8.76 -19.43
CA SER A 139 7.27 10.03 -20.15
C SER A 139 6.06 10.96 -20.00
N ARG A 140 4.94 10.44 -19.47
CA ARG A 140 3.73 11.21 -19.23
C ARG A 140 3.75 11.86 -17.86
N SER A 141 3.02 12.95 -17.72
CA SER A 141 2.87 13.63 -16.42
C SER A 141 2.10 12.77 -15.41
N ALA A 142 2.27 13.06 -14.11
CA ALA A 142 1.52 12.43 -13.03
C ALA A 142 -0.01 12.61 -13.13
N PHE A 143 -0.49 13.57 -13.93
CA PHE A 143 -1.91 13.80 -14.17
C PHE A 143 -2.48 12.86 -15.25
N GLN A 144 -1.65 12.32 -16.14
CA GLN A 144 -2.04 11.43 -17.22
C GLN A 144 -1.65 9.99 -16.94
N THR A 145 -0.39 9.76 -16.61
CA THR A 145 0.27 8.46 -16.36
C THR A 145 0.17 7.46 -17.50
N SER A 146 1.01 6.44 -17.49
CA SER A 146 0.99 5.35 -18.48
C SER A 146 0.56 4.02 -17.90
N GLY A 147 0.22 3.99 -16.62
CA GLY A 147 -0.20 2.77 -15.93
C GLY A 147 -1.38 2.94 -14.99
N ILE A 148 -1.83 1.82 -14.50
CA ILE A 148 -2.84 1.71 -13.46
C ILE A 148 -2.35 0.74 -12.37
N ARG A 149 -2.73 1.00 -11.13
CA ARG A 149 -2.47 0.12 -10.00
C ARG A 149 -3.73 -0.62 -9.62
N LEU A 150 -3.62 -1.94 -9.56
CA LEU A 150 -4.67 -2.86 -9.13
C LEU A 150 -4.31 -3.46 -7.78
N GLY A 151 -5.33 -3.87 -7.01
CA GLY A 151 -5.13 -4.57 -5.75
C GLY A 151 -6.33 -5.42 -5.40
N THR A 152 -6.09 -6.52 -4.70
CA THR A 152 -7.10 -7.56 -4.43
C THR A 152 -7.68 -7.58 -3.01
N PRO A 153 -7.22 -6.80 -2.00
CA PRO A 153 -7.75 -6.90 -0.63
C PRO A 153 -9.24 -6.65 -0.50
N ALA A 154 -9.76 -5.61 -1.16
CA ALA A 154 -11.18 -5.23 -1.06
C ALA A 154 -12.09 -6.31 -1.64
N ILE A 155 -11.77 -6.82 -2.82
CA ILE A 155 -12.57 -7.85 -3.49
C ILE A 155 -12.45 -9.20 -2.76
N THR A 156 -11.29 -9.54 -2.21
CA THR A 156 -11.09 -10.74 -1.37
C THR A 156 -11.94 -10.66 -0.10
N THR A 157 -12.03 -9.49 0.54
CA THR A 157 -12.91 -9.29 1.70
C THR A 157 -14.39 -9.50 1.34
N ARG A 158 -14.77 -9.28 0.09
CA ARG A 158 -16.13 -9.54 -0.45
C ARG A 158 -16.32 -10.99 -0.90
N GLY A 159 -15.38 -11.89 -0.64
CA GLY A 159 -15.47 -13.32 -0.91
C GLY A 159 -14.94 -13.76 -2.27
N ALA A 160 -14.29 -12.87 -3.04
CA ALA A 160 -13.71 -13.24 -4.32
C ALA A 160 -12.55 -14.23 -4.16
N LYS A 161 -12.51 -15.20 -5.06
CA LYS A 161 -11.44 -16.20 -5.19
C LYS A 161 -10.88 -16.20 -6.61
N GLU A 162 -9.98 -17.13 -6.88
CA GLU A 162 -9.20 -17.22 -8.12
C GLU A 162 -10.05 -17.26 -9.40
N ASP A 163 -11.17 -17.97 -9.35
CA ASP A 163 -12.10 -18.08 -10.49
C ASP A 163 -12.70 -16.74 -10.93
N LEU A 164 -12.96 -15.85 -9.97
CA LEU A 164 -13.42 -14.50 -10.27
C LEU A 164 -12.30 -13.64 -10.85
N MET A 165 -11.04 -13.82 -10.40
CA MET A 165 -9.89 -13.10 -10.92
C MET A 165 -9.64 -13.39 -12.41
N ILE A 166 -10.03 -14.57 -12.89
CA ILE A 166 -9.93 -14.95 -14.31
C ILE A 166 -10.99 -14.24 -15.17
N LYS A 167 -12.15 -13.95 -14.59
CA LYS A 167 -13.29 -13.34 -15.28
C LYS A 167 -13.22 -11.81 -15.38
N ILE A 168 -12.52 -11.19 -14.44
CA ILE A 168 -12.29 -9.75 -14.43
C ILE A 168 -11.25 -9.37 -15.48
#